data_f0824e50d7ded71f4ace485df9e871cb
#
_entry.id   f0824e50d7ded71f4ace485df9e871cb
#
_cell.length_a   1.000
_cell.length_b   1.000
_cell.length_c   1.000
_cell.angle_alpha   90.00
_cell.angle_beta   90.00
_cell.angle_gamma   90.00
#
_symmetry.space_group_name_H-M   'P 1'
#
loop_
_entity.id
_entity.type
_entity.pdbx_description
1 polymer ?
#
loop_
_entity_poly.entity_id
_entity_poly.type
_entity_poly.pdbx_seq_one_letter_code
_entity_poly.pdbx_strand_id
1 'polypeptide(L)'
;MQKPPKTFWQIWNMSFGFLGIQFGWGLQMANMSAIYEYLGARADQIPILWLAAPLTGLLVQPIIGHSSDNTWTRLGRRRPYFLTGALLSSCALILMPRSSALWMAAGLLWILDSCINISMEPFRAFVADLLPEEQRTQGFAMQSLFIGLGAVVASALPWLMTNIFHVGSERGPHAIPLTVRLSFYIGAAAFFTAVLWTIVTTPEYPPEDLKAFRQKKSEHRGIASHAKEILEAIGHMPATMRQLAPVQLLTWLGLFCMWLYFPVAVARNVFGATDQNSPVYTRGVEWGGVCFGMYSLVCFLFSFFLPALAKAVGRKHAHSLCLLCGALGLVSVAVIHDKNLLLLSMTGVGIAWASTLSMPYSVLAGSLPAEHTGVYMGIFNFFIVLPEIIASLGFGWVMNHVLNNNRLAAVIAGGVFMALAALLMQRVVDPGAEVIEEAVPLPADAEVLTSLKQGPRTS
;
A
#
# COMPACT_ATOMS: atom_id res chain seq x y z
N MET A 1 20.95 10.85 23.06
CA MET A 1 20.46 12.27 22.95
C MET A 1 18.95 12.33 22.98
N GLN A 2 18.36 13.19 23.81
CA GLN A 2 16.93 13.51 23.67
C GLN A 2 16.77 14.35 22.39
N LYS A 3 15.92 13.87 21.47
CA LYS A 3 15.65 14.58 20.22
C LYS A 3 14.80 15.82 20.53
N PRO A 4 15.18 17.00 20.02
CA PRO A 4 14.40 18.21 20.26
C PRO A 4 13.04 18.12 19.58
N PRO A 5 11.96 18.62 20.19
CA PRO A 5 10.65 18.67 19.57
C PRO A 5 10.69 19.53 18.31
N LYS A 6 9.96 19.11 17.28
CA LYS A 6 9.87 19.82 16.02
C LYS A 6 8.55 20.57 15.89
N THR A 7 8.58 21.71 15.21
CA THR A 7 7.37 22.48 14.89
C THR A 7 6.55 21.77 13.82
N PHE A 8 5.27 22.15 13.68
CA PHE A 8 4.38 21.65 12.62
C PHE A 8 5.02 21.76 11.23
N TRP A 9 5.62 22.90 10.90
CA TRP A 9 6.24 23.11 9.58
C TRP A 9 7.51 22.28 9.37
N GLN A 10 8.24 21.97 10.42
CA GLN A 10 9.38 21.04 10.31
C GLN A 10 8.90 19.61 10.06
N ILE A 11 7.80 19.17 10.70
CA ILE A 11 7.18 17.85 10.44
C ILE A 11 6.59 17.81 9.03
N TRP A 12 5.97 18.90 8.57
CA TRP A 12 5.50 19.07 7.20
C TRP A 12 6.63 18.87 6.19
N ASN A 13 7.69 19.66 6.32
CA ASN A 13 8.83 19.63 5.39
C ASN A 13 9.51 18.26 5.35
N MET A 14 9.71 17.61 6.49
CA MET A 14 10.35 16.30 6.55
C MET A 14 9.48 15.19 5.91
N SER A 15 8.17 15.35 5.86
CA SER A 15 7.24 14.36 5.34
C SER A 15 6.84 14.64 3.88
N PHE A 16 7.12 15.84 3.37
CA PHE A 16 6.66 16.30 2.05
C PHE A 16 7.14 15.42 0.88
N GLY A 17 8.32 14.81 0.99
CA GLY A 17 8.83 13.90 -0.03
C GLY A 17 7.94 12.68 -0.30
N PHE A 18 7.10 12.27 0.66
CA PHE A 18 6.12 11.20 0.42
C PHE A 18 5.08 11.55 -0.64
N LEU A 19 4.73 12.84 -0.78
CA LEU A 19 3.88 13.29 -1.89
C LEU A 19 4.48 12.86 -3.23
N GLY A 20 5.78 13.14 -3.42
CA GLY A 20 6.49 12.77 -4.66
C GLY A 20 6.55 11.26 -4.89
N ILE A 21 6.87 10.49 -3.85
CA ILE A 21 6.90 9.02 -3.92
C ILE A 21 5.55 8.48 -4.37
N GLN A 22 4.44 9.03 -3.86
CA GLN A 22 3.09 8.62 -4.22
C GLN A 22 2.69 8.99 -5.64
N PHE A 23 3.30 10.02 -6.24
CA PHE A 23 3.13 10.25 -7.69
C PHE A 23 3.68 9.08 -8.51
N GLY A 24 4.81 8.50 -8.12
CA GLY A 24 5.33 7.28 -8.75
C GLY A 24 4.33 6.13 -8.67
N TRP A 25 3.88 5.79 -7.45
CA TRP A 25 2.92 4.71 -7.22
C TRP A 25 1.55 4.96 -7.88
N GLY A 26 0.97 6.15 -7.71
CA GLY A 26 -0.35 6.46 -8.23
C GLY A 26 -0.42 6.44 -9.75
N LEU A 27 0.58 7.00 -10.44
CA LEU A 27 0.66 6.96 -11.91
C LEU A 27 0.84 5.53 -12.42
N GLN A 28 1.70 4.75 -11.77
CA GLN A 28 1.94 3.37 -12.11
C GLN A 28 0.66 2.53 -11.95
N MET A 29 0.02 2.56 -10.80
CA MET A 29 -1.19 1.77 -10.52
C MET A 29 -2.34 2.12 -11.47
N ALA A 30 -2.52 3.39 -11.79
CA ALA A 30 -3.61 3.83 -12.67
C ALA A 30 -3.36 3.54 -14.16
N ASN A 31 -2.09 3.47 -14.61
CA ASN A 31 -1.81 3.54 -16.05
C ASN A 31 -1.01 2.36 -16.61
N MET A 32 -0.21 1.61 -15.79
CA MET A 32 0.73 0.63 -16.36
C MET A 32 0.05 -0.52 -17.09
N SER A 33 -1.05 -1.07 -16.58
CA SER A 33 -1.77 -2.12 -17.29
C SER A 33 -2.30 -1.63 -18.65
N ALA A 34 -2.75 -0.37 -18.73
CA ALA A 34 -3.17 0.24 -20.00
C ALA A 34 -1.95 0.49 -20.94
N ILE A 35 -0.81 0.94 -20.40
CA ILE A 35 0.42 1.10 -21.18
C ILE A 35 0.83 -0.25 -21.77
N TYR A 36 0.77 -1.32 -21.02
CA TYR A 36 1.05 -2.66 -21.52
C TYR A 36 0.08 -3.07 -22.64
N GLU A 37 -1.23 -2.80 -22.50
CA GLU A 37 -2.19 -3.06 -23.58
C GLU A 37 -1.94 -2.18 -24.81
N TYR A 38 -1.58 -0.89 -24.65
CA TYR A 38 -1.19 -0.02 -25.77
C TYR A 38 0.00 -0.58 -26.54
N LEU A 39 0.92 -1.24 -25.86
CA LEU A 39 2.10 -1.89 -26.46
C LEU A 39 1.83 -3.32 -26.93
N GLY A 40 0.56 -3.76 -26.90
CA GLY A 40 0.11 -5.04 -27.45
C GLY A 40 0.10 -6.21 -26.47
N ALA A 41 0.21 -5.98 -25.17
CA ALA A 41 0.07 -7.04 -24.18
C ALA A 41 -1.36 -7.61 -24.15
N ARG A 42 -1.47 -8.93 -24.04
CA ARG A 42 -2.74 -9.61 -23.79
C ARG A 42 -3.02 -9.65 -22.29
N ALA A 43 -4.29 -9.86 -21.91
CA ALA A 43 -4.70 -9.89 -20.52
C ALA A 43 -3.98 -10.96 -19.67
N ASP A 44 -3.68 -12.12 -20.26
CA ASP A 44 -2.95 -13.21 -19.62
C ASP A 44 -1.45 -12.89 -19.38
N GLN A 45 -0.89 -11.90 -20.06
CA GLN A 45 0.49 -11.47 -19.90
C GLN A 45 0.65 -10.38 -18.82
N ILE A 46 -0.41 -9.64 -18.49
CA ILE A 46 -0.34 -8.53 -17.53
C ILE A 46 0.21 -8.96 -16.16
N PRO A 47 -0.22 -10.08 -15.54
CA PRO A 47 0.26 -10.44 -14.21
C PRO A 47 1.78 -10.60 -14.13
N ILE A 48 2.39 -11.30 -15.08
CA ILE A 48 3.85 -11.50 -15.08
C ILE A 48 4.63 -10.20 -15.28
N LEU A 49 4.06 -9.23 -16.00
CA LEU A 49 4.67 -7.92 -16.19
C LEU A 49 4.66 -7.07 -14.90
N TRP A 50 3.73 -7.36 -13.98
CA TRP A 50 3.63 -6.73 -12.67
C TRP A 50 4.45 -7.41 -11.57
N LEU A 51 5.20 -8.47 -11.89
CA LEU A 51 6.08 -9.16 -10.94
C LEU A 51 7.16 -8.23 -10.34
N ALA A 52 7.47 -7.14 -11.02
CA ALA A 52 8.45 -6.14 -10.58
C ALA A 52 8.10 -5.59 -9.17
N ALA A 53 6.85 -5.17 -8.96
CA ALA A 53 6.44 -4.50 -7.73
C ALA A 53 6.65 -5.37 -6.47
N PRO A 54 6.08 -6.58 -6.35
CA PRO A 54 6.27 -7.40 -5.17
C PRO A 54 7.71 -7.89 -5.00
N LEU A 55 8.38 -8.23 -6.09
CA LEU A 55 9.72 -8.79 -5.99
C LEU A 55 10.78 -7.75 -5.62
N THR A 56 10.67 -6.53 -6.14
CA THR A 56 11.55 -5.42 -5.71
C THR A 56 11.26 -5.00 -4.27
N GLY A 57 9.99 -4.97 -3.83
CA GLY A 57 9.64 -4.76 -2.44
C GLY A 57 10.30 -5.77 -1.51
N LEU A 58 10.24 -7.05 -1.87
CA LEU A 58 10.82 -8.13 -1.09
C LEU A 58 12.36 -8.06 -1.00
N LEU A 59 13.02 -7.73 -2.11
CA LEU A 59 14.49 -7.78 -2.20
C LEU A 59 15.15 -6.44 -1.87
N VAL A 60 14.62 -5.33 -2.40
CA VAL A 60 15.28 -4.02 -2.31
C VAL A 60 15.09 -3.39 -0.93
N GLN A 61 13.87 -3.49 -0.35
CA GLN A 61 13.60 -2.83 0.94
C GLN A 61 14.52 -3.29 2.07
N PRO A 62 14.74 -4.60 2.33
CA PRO A 62 15.66 -5.05 3.39
C PRO A 62 17.12 -4.63 3.13
N ILE A 63 17.56 -4.70 1.86
CA ILE A 63 18.93 -4.32 1.48
C ILE A 63 19.16 -2.84 1.73
N ILE A 64 18.21 -2.01 1.30
CA ILE A 64 18.31 -0.55 1.46
C ILE A 64 18.10 -0.13 2.91
N GLY A 65 17.17 -0.74 3.63
CA GLY A 65 16.99 -0.53 5.06
C GLY A 65 18.31 -0.73 5.81
N HIS A 66 18.91 -1.92 5.67
CA HIS A 66 20.20 -2.25 6.27
C HIS A 66 21.33 -1.31 5.80
N SER A 67 21.43 -1.06 4.49
CA SER A 67 22.48 -0.19 3.94
C SER A 67 22.37 1.22 4.45
N SER A 68 21.16 1.79 4.49
CA SER A 68 20.91 3.14 4.98
C SER A 68 21.16 3.28 6.48
N ASP A 69 20.94 2.21 7.26
CA ASP A 69 21.26 2.15 8.69
C ASP A 69 22.77 2.27 8.96
N ASN A 70 23.57 1.73 8.06
CA ASN A 70 25.03 1.66 8.18
C ASN A 70 25.79 2.71 7.35
N THR A 71 25.08 3.70 6.82
CA THR A 71 25.66 4.76 6.00
C THR A 71 25.70 6.10 6.76
N TRP A 72 26.80 6.81 6.63
CA TRP A 72 26.91 8.22 7.00
C TRP A 72 27.77 8.95 5.98
N THR A 73 27.18 9.94 5.29
CA THR A 73 27.82 10.75 4.26
C THR A 73 27.76 12.25 4.62
N ARG A 74 28.31 13.10 3.74
CA ARG A 74 28.13 14.57 3.89
C ARG A 74 26.67 15.02 3.79
N LEU A 75 25.82 14.26 3.10
CA LEU A 75 24.38 14.51 3.01
C LEU A 75 23.60 13.99 4.23
N GLY A 76 24.19 13.12 5.04
CA GLY A 76 23.56 12.45 6.15
C GLY A 76 23.51 10.94 5.96
N ARG A 77 22.58 10.27 6.68
CA ARG A 77 22.38 8.82 6.72
C ARG A 77 21.37 8.36 5.67
N ARG A 78 20.17 8.95 5.66
CA ARG A 78 19.04 8.56 4.81
C ARG A 78 18.95 9.35 3.50
N ARG A 79 19.31 10.62 3.54
CA ARG A 79 19.18 11.58 2.42
C ARG A 79 19.86 11.15 1.12
N PRO A 80 21.04 10.50 1.12
CA PRO A 80 21.65 10.00 -0.11
C PRO A 80 20.75 8.99 -0.86
N TYR A 81 20.06 8.11 -0.12
CA TYR A 81 19.14 7.14 -0.68
C TYR A 81 17.88 7.80 -1.23
N PHE A 82 17.34 8.82 -0.52
CA PHE A 82 16.22 9.62 -1.05
C PHE A 82 16.57 10.22 -2.39
N LEU A 83 17.72 10.88 -2.47
CA LEU A 83 18.16 11.57 -3.69
C LEU A 83 18.38 10.59 -4.84
N THR A 84 19.08 9.49 -4.59
CA THR A 84 19.36 8.47 -5.62
C THR A 84 18.06 7.83 -6.11
N GLY A 85 17.19 7.42 -5.19
CA GLY A 85 15.90 6.84 -5.54
C GLY A 85 15.02 7.82 -6.32
N ALA A 86 14.93 9.09 -5.87
CA ALA A 86 14.12 10.10 -6.55
C ALA A 86 14.65 10.45 -7.94
N LEU A 87 15.97 10.58 -8.09
CA LEU A 87 16.59 10.88 -9.39
C LEU A 87 16.32 9.75 -10.40
N LEU A 88 16.60 8.51 -10.01
CA LEU A 88 16.44 7.36 -10.90
C LEU A 88 14.97 7.05 -11.18
N SER A 89 14.07 7.18 -10.19
CA SER A 89 12.62 7.05 -10.41
C SER A 89 12.09 8.10 -11.36
N SER A 90 12.55 9.36 -11.23
CA SER A 90 12.14 10.44 -12.14
C SER A 90 12.64 10.18 -13.56
N CYS A 91 13.84 9.67 -13.74
CA CYS A 91 14.34 9.24 -15.05
C CYS A 91 13.47 8.11 -15.63
N ALA A 92 13.13 7.10 -14.83
CA ALA A 92 12.28 6.00 -15.25
C ALA A 92 10.89 6.49 -15.65
N LEU A 93 10.27 7.40 -14.87
CA LEU A 93 8.98 8.02 -15.19
C LEU A 93 9.02 8.82 -16.51
N ILE A 94 10.12 9.52 -16.81
CA ILE A 94 10.28 10.24 -18.08
C ILE A 94 10.42 9.28 -19.27
N LEU A 95 11.10 8.16 -19.08
CA LEU A 95 11.34 7.17 -20.13
C LEU A 95 10.14 6.25 -20.36
N MET A 96 9.34 5.96 -19.32
CA MET A 96 8.20 5.04 -19.37
C MET A 96 7.23 5.33 -20.53
N PRO A 97 6.70 6.55 -20.71
CA PRO A 97 5.77 6.84 -21.79
C PRO A 97 6.42 6.97 -23.17
N ARG A 98 7.74 6.80 -23.26
CA ARG A 98 8.51 6.72 -24.51
C ARG A 98 8.80 5.30 -24.94
N SER A 99 8.33 4.30 -24.18
CA SER A 99 8.51 2.90 -24.49
C SER A 99 7.89 2.57 -25.86
N SER A 100 8.68 2.00 -26.73
CA SER A 100 8.26 1.56 -28.09
C SER A 100 7.94 0.08 -28.16
N ALA A 101 8.28 -0.67 -27.10
CA ALA A 101 8.08 -2.11 -27.02
C ALA A 101 7.70 -2.56 -25.60
N LEU A 102 6.98 -3.67 -25.51
CA LEU A 102 6.49 -4.21 -24.25
C LEU A 102 7.63 -4.52 -23.26
N TRP A 103 8.73 -5.13 -23.75
CA TRP A 103 9.89 -5.46 -22.91
C TRP A 103 10.56 -4.21 -22.32
N MET A 104 10.55 -3.09 -23.06
CA MET A 104 11.10 -1.83 -22.58
C MET A 104 10.28 -1.25 -21.43
N ALA A 105 8.94 -1.23 -21.58
CA ALA A 105 8.06 -0.79 -20.50
C ALA A 105 8.16 -1.69 -19.27
N ALA A 106 8.25 -3.01 -19.45
CA ALA A 106 8.46 -3.97 -18.36
C ALA A 106 9.80 -3.72 -17.64
N GLY A 107 10.90 -3.58 -18.38
CA GLY A 107 12.22 -3.29 -17.81
C GLY A 107 12.26 -1.96 -17.05
N LEU A 108 11.60 -0.91 -17.59
CA LEU A 108 11.47 0.38 -16.91
C LEU A 108 10.63 0.28 -15.64
N LEU A 109 9.61 -0.60 -15.58
CA LEU A 109 8.86 -0.85 -14.35
C LEU A 109 9.75 -1.46 -13.27
N TRP A 110 10.60 -2.45 -13.61
CA TRP A 110 11.59 -3.00 -12.67
C TRP A 110 12.52 -1.94 -12.09
N ILE A 111 12.99 -1.03 -12.95
CA ILE A 111 13.85 0.10 -12.52
C ILE A 111 13.06 1.06 -11.63
N LEU A 112 11.86 1.43 -12.05
CA LEU A 112 11.00 2.37 -11.32
C LEU A 112 10.69 1.84 -9.92
N ASP A 113 10.20 0.61 -9.81
CA ASP A 113 9.85 -0.02 -8.53
C ASP A 113 11.05 -0.17 -7.60
N SER A 114 12.20 -0.60 -8.15
CA SER A 114 13.44 -0.66 -7.37
C SER A 114 13.82 0.71 -6.82
N CYS A 115 13.76 1.75 -7.64
CA CYS A 115 14.16 3.11 -7.27
C CYS A 115 13.17 3.77 -6.32
N ILE A 116 11.87 3.51 -6.48
CA ILE A 116 10.85 3.94 -5.50
C ILE A 116 11.15 3.32 -4.14
N ASN A 117 11.44 2.02 -4.07
CA ASN A 117 11.77 1.33 -2.82
C ASN A 117 13.08 1.84 -2.20
N ILE A 118 14.10 2.20 -3.01
CA ILE A 118 15.33 2.84 -2.54
C ILE A 118 15.04 4.16 -1.82
N SER A 119 14.07 4.94 -2.30
CA SER A 119 13.66 6.20 -1.67
C SER A 119 12.74 5.97 -0.46
N MET A 120 11.73 5.13 -0.63
CA MET A 120 10.61 4.97 0.30
C MET A 120 11.02 4.35 1.64
N GLU A 121 11.86 3.32 1.64
CA GLU A 121 12.20 2.59 2.86
C GLU A 121 12.96 3.46 3.87
N PRO A 122 14.05 4.16 3.50
CA PRO A 122 14.71 5.08 4.41
C PRO A 122 13.82 6.25 4.84
N PHE A 123 12.84 6.66 3.99
CA PHE A 123 11.90 7.73 4.31
C PHE A 123 10.95 7.35 5.46
N ARG A 124 10.52 6.08 5.52
CA ARG A 124 9.71 5.57 6.65
C ARG A 124 10.49 5.65 7.97
N ALA A 125 11.77 5.23 7.94
CA ALA A 125 12.64 5.29 9.11
C ALA A 125 12.95 6.73 9.56
N PHE A 126 12.91 7.71 8.64
CA PHE A 126 13.27 9.10 8.88
C PHE A 126 12.42 9.77 9.98
N VAL A 127 11.13 9.42 10.08
CA VAL A 127 10.25 9.89 11.16
C VAL A 127 10.76 9.43 12.53
N ALA A 128 11.06 8.14 12.65
CA ALA A 128 11.57 7.58 13.89
C ALA A 128 12.97 8.10 14.23
N ASP A 129 13.80 8.39 13.21
CA ASP A 129 15.15 8.90 13.38
C ASP A 129 15.18 10.36 13.87
N LEU A 130 14.22 11.19 13.45
CA LEU A 130 14.26 12.65 13.71
C LEU A 130 13.31 13.13 14.81
N LEU A 131 12.21 12.42 15.07
CA LEU A 131 11.21 12.86 16.04
C LEU A 131 11.39 12.20 17.41
N PRO A 132 11.16 12.95 18.51
CA PRO A 132 10.99 12.35 19.81
C PRO A 132 9.75 11.44 19.84
N GLU A 133 9.66 10.55 20.80
CA GLU A 133 8.65 9.52 20.87
C GLU A 133 7.22 10.09 20.88
N GLU A 134 7.02 11.18 21.58
CA GLU A 134 5.74 11.88 21.74
C GLU A 134 5.21 12.46 20.41
N GLN A 135 6.11 12.78 19.47
CA GLN A 135 5.75 13.37 18.18
C GLN A 135 5.75 12.37 17.02
N ARG A 136 6.15 11.12 17.21
CA ARG A 136 6.18 10.11 16.13
C ARG A 136 4.82 9.89 15.51
N THR A 137 3.75 9.85 16.31
CA THR A 137 2.38 9.73 15.81
C THR A 137 2.01 10.88 14.87
N GLN A 138 2.40 12.13 15.19
CA GLN A 138 2.18 13.28 14.32
C GLN A 138 2.98 13.15 13.01
N GLY A 139 4.23 12.67 13.09
CA GLY A 139 5.07 12.43 11.92
C GLY A 139 4.47 11.41 10.97
N PHE A 140 4.00 10.26 11.48
CA PHE A 140 3.36 9.25 10.65
C PHE A 140 2.00 9.70 10.11
N ALA A 141 1.22 10.47 10.87
CA ALA A 141 -0.01 11.07 10.38
C ALA A 141 0.24 12.05 9.21
N MET A 142 1.30 12.87 9.31
CA MET A 142 1.71 13.77 8.25
C MET A 142 2.18 13.01 7.00
N GLN A 143 2.92 11.91 7.17
CA GLN A 143 3.26 11.04 6.04
C GLN A 143 2.00 10.47 5.37
N SER A 144 1.05 9.99 6.15
CA SER A 144 -0.22 9.44 5.64
C SER A 144 -1.04 10.48 4.87
N LEU A 145 -1.03 11.75 5.32
CA LEU A 145 -1.64 12.85 4.59
C LEU A 145 -1.04 13.02 3.19
N PHE A 146 0.29 13.07 3.09
CA PHE A 146 0.98 13.22 1.80
C PHE A 146 0.83 11.99 0.91
N ILE A 147 0.81 10.79 1.51
CA ILE A 147 0.54 9.54 0.80
C ILE A 147 -0.86 9.60 0.15
N GLY A 148 -1.89 9.95 0.93
CA GLY A 148 -3.26 10.05 0.44
C GLY A 148 -3.41 11.12 -0.64
N LEU A 149 -2.90 12.32 -0.40
CA LEU A 149 -2.98 13.43 -1.35
C LEU A 149 -2.25 13.11 -2.65
N GLY A 150 -1.03 12.57 -2.57
CA GLY A 150 -0.24 12.19 -3.74
C GLY A 150 -0.93 11.10 -4.56
N ALA A 151 -1.47 10.07 -3.91
CA ALA A 151 -2.19 9.00 -4.58
C ALA A 151 -3.44 9.51 -5.32
N VAL A 152 -4.25 10.37 -4.69
CA VAL A 152 -5.46 10.96 -5.30
C VAL A 152 -5.09 11.77 -6.53
N VAL A 153 -4.15 12.70 -6.40
CA VAL A 153 -3.78 13.61 -7.49
C VAL A 153 -3.12 12.85 -8.63
N ALA A 154 -2.17 11.96 -8.33
CA ALA A 154 -1.46 11.20 -9.34
C ALA A 154 -2.37 10.27 -10.15
N SER A 155 -3.28 9.55 -9.48
CA SER A 155 -4.21 8.63 -10.15
C SER A 155 -5.19 9.36 -11.06
N ALA A 156 -5.66 10.54 -10.66
CA ALA A 156 -6.60 11.35 -11.44
C ALA A 156 -5.92 12.25 -12.49
N LEU A 157 -4.59 12.35 -12.49
CA LEU A 157 -3.85 13.34 -13.28
C LEU A 157 -4.13 13.26 -14.80
N PRO A 158 -4.16 12.07 -15.46
CA PRO A 158 -4.51 12.00 -16.88
C PRO A 158 -5.92 12.56 -17.17
N TRP A 159 -6.89 12.26 -16.30
CA TRP A 159 -8.24 12.81 -16.42
C TRP A 159 -8.29 14.33 -16.23
N LEU A 160 -7.52 14.87 -15.29
CA LEU A 160 -7.37 16.31 -15.08
C LEU A 160 -6.80 16.99 -16.34
N MET A 161 -5.77 16.35 -16.97
CA MET A 161 -5.19 16.86 -18.22
C MET A 161 -6.26 16.95 -19.32
N THR A 162 -7.08 15.91 -19.49
CA THR A 162 -8.12 15.88 -20.53
C THR A 162 -9.27 16.85 -20.24
N ASN A 163 -9.82 16.83 -19.02
CA ASN A 163 -11.12 17.48 -18.76
C ASN A 163 -11.00 18.88 -18.16
N ILE A 164 -9.90 19.22 -17.48
CA ILE A 164 -9.70 20.55 -16.88
C ILE A 164 -8.72 21.37 -17.72
N PHE A 165 -7.60 20.78 -18.11
CA PHE A 165 -6.58 21.48 -18.89
C PHE A 165 -6.82 21.37 -20.40
N HIS A 166 -7.86 20.65 -20.84
CA HIS A 166 -8.26 20.47 -22.24
C HIS A 166 -7.12 19.99 -23.15
N VAL A 167 -6.20 19.19 -22.61
CA VAL A 167 -5.12 18.58 -23.39
C VAL A 167 -5.71 17.49 -24.28
N GLY A 168 -5.47 17.58 -25.58
CA GLY A 168 -5.92 16.54 -26.51
C GLY A 168 -5.32 15.18 -26.16
N SER A 169 -6.11 14.12 -26.32
CA SER A 169 -5.67 12.73 -26.12
C SER A 169 -4.98 12.16 -27.37
N GLU A 170 -4.35 13.01 -28.18
CA GLU A 170 -3.63 12.60 -29.37
C GLU A 170 -2.52 11.61 -29.01
N ARG A 171 -2.40 10.59 -29.85
CA ARG A 171 -1.39 9.55 -29.65
C ARG A 171 -0.06 9.98 -30.24
N GLY A 172 0.98 9.82 -29.45
CA GLY A 172 2.34 9.98 -29.92
C GLY A 172 2.79 8.81 -30.82
N PRO A 173 4.03 8.87 -31.31
CA PRO A 173 4.61 7.84 -32.19
C PRO A 173 4.57 6.42 -31.63
N HIS A 174 4.36 6.26 -30.32
CA HIS A 174 4.42 4.97 -29.60
C HIS A 174 3.07 4.58 -29.00
N ALA A 175 1.94 4.99 -29.59
CA ALA A 175 0.58 4.65 -29.18
C ALA A 175 0.12 5.12 -27.78
N ILE A 176 1.03 5.64 -26.92
CA ILE A 176 0.68 6.12 -25.57
C ILE A 176 0.08 7.53 -25.66
N PRO A 177 -1.12 7.78 -25.09
CA PRO A 177 -1.79 9.07 -25.14
C PRO A 177 -0.95 10.22 -24.57
N LEU A 178 -1.11 11.43 -25.15
CA LEU A 178 -0.37 12.61 -24.71
C LEU A 178 -0.67 12.96 -23.24
N THR A 179 -1.93 12.79 -22.80
CA THR A 179 -2.36 13.03 -21.41
C THR A 179 -1.60 12.13 -20.41
N VAL A 180 -1.42 10.85 -20.73
CA VAL A 180 -0.62 9.92 -19.93
C VAL A 180 0.84 10.34 -19.92
N ARG A 181 1.41 10.68 -21.09
CA ARG A 181 2.82 11.11 -21.19
C ARG A 181 3.12 12.34 -20.35
N LEU A 182 2.27 13.37 -20.44
CA LEU A 182 2.41 14.59 -19.65
C LEU A 182 2.23 14.32 -18.15
N SER A 183 1.30 13.44 -17.79
CA SER A 183 1.12 13.03 -16.38
C SER A 183 2.37 12.38 -15.80
N PHE A 184 3.05 11.53 -16.57
CA PHE A 184 4.29 10.92 -16.13
C PHE A 184 5.43 11.96 -16.02
N TYR A 185 5.52 12.95 -16.93
CA TYR A 185 6.52 14.03 -16.84
C TYR A 185 6.26 14.94 -15.63
N ILE A 186 4.99 15.29 -15.36
CA ILE A 186 4.61 16.05 -14.17
C ILE A 186 4.92 15.22 -12.91
N GLY A 187 4.60 13.92 -12.91
CA GLY A 187 4.93 13.01 -11.83
C GLY A 187 6.42 12.90 -11.55
N ALA A 188 7.25 12.84 -12.60
CA ALA A 188 8.71 12.86 -12.47
C ALA A 188 9.21 14.15 -11.81
N ALA A 189 8.71 15.30 -12.26
CA ALA A 189 9.03 16.60 -11.68
C ALA A 189 8.55 16.70 -10.21
N ALA A 190 7.32 16.26 -9.92
CA ALA A 190 6.75 16.26 -8.57
C ALA A 190 7.56 15.35 -7.63
N PHE A 191 7.92 14.14 -8.09
CA PHE A 191 8.73 13.21 -7.32
C PHE A 191 10.07 13.83 -6.93
N PHE A 192 10.81 14.27 -7.93
CA PHE A 192 12.15 14.84 -7.73
C PHE A 192 12.11 16.08 -6.83
N THR A 193 11.22 17.04 -7.13
CA THR A 193 11.15 18.31 -6.39
C THR A 193 10.66 18.12 -4.96
N ALA A 194 9.67 17.25 -4.70
CA ALA A 194 9.19 17.00 -3.36
C ALA A 194 10.24 16.33 -2.47
N VAL A 195 10.96 15.34 -3.00
CA VAL A 195 12.06 14.70 -2.27
C VAL A 195 13.23 15.66 -2.07
N LEU A 196 13.59 16.42 -3.09
CA LEU A 196 14.65 17.44 -2.98
C LEU A 196 14.31 18.49 -1.93
N TRP A 197 13.06 18.95 -1.87
CA TRP A 197 12.56 19.85 -0.83
C TRP A 197 12.81 19.29 0.57
N THR A 198 12.42 18.05 0.82
CA THR A 198 12.69 17.41 2.12
C THR A 198 14.18 17.33 2.43
N ILE A 199 15.01 16.97 1.45
CA ILE A 199 16.47 16.88 1.62
C ILE A 199 17.07 18.23 2.02
N VAL A 200 16.66 19.32 1.37
CA VAL A 200 17.21 20.66 1.61
C VAL A 200 16.73 21.22 2.94
N THR A 201 15.46 21.02 3.28
CA THR A 201 14.84 21.65 4.46
C THR A 201 14.99 20.86 5.75
N THR A 202 15.40 19.58 5.68
CA THR A 202 15.43 18.70 6.86
C THR A 202 16.82 18.10 7.06
N PRO A 203 17.67 18.68 7.90
CA PRO A 203 18.97 18.11 8.25
C PRO A 203 18.82 16.89 9.18
N GLU A 204 19.74 15.93 9.04
CA GLU A 204 19.86 14.77 9.93
C GLU A 204 20.81 15.04 11.09
N TYR A 205 20.60 14.34 12.21
CA TYR A 205 21.50 14.41 13.37
C TYR A 205 22.70 13.46 13.14
N PRO A 206 23.93 13.96 13.32
CA PRO A 206 25.12 13.11 13.24
C PRO A 206 25.11 12.07 14.37
N PRO A 207 25.70 10.88 14.16
CA PRO A 207 25.96 9.93 15.24
C PRO A 207 26.81 10.56 16.35
N GLU A 208 26.50 10.24 17.61
CA GLU A 208 27.25 10.77 18.78
C GLU A 208 28.73 10.40 18.73
N ASP A 209 29.03 9.16 18.31
CA ASP A 209 30.40 8.70 18.09
C ASP A 209 30.51 8.06 16.70
N LEU A 210 31.15 8.79 15.77
CA LEU A 210 31.41 8.33 14.41
C LEU A 210 32.40 7.14 14.37
N LYS A 211 33.29 7.01 15.37
CA LYS A 211 34.23 5.88 15.43
C LYS A 211 33.52 4.60 15.86
N ALA A 212 32.73 4.69 16.93
CA ALA A 212 31.88 3.59 17.39
C ALA A 212 30.88 3.15 16.31
N PHE A 213 30.27 4.11 15.59
CA PHE A 213 29.39 3.84 14.44
C PHE A 213 30.09 3.02 13.34
N ARG A 214 31.36 3.37 13.01
CA ARG A 214 32.15 2.66 12.00
C ARG A 214 32.60 1.27 12.48
N GLN A 215 32.90 1.09 13.76
CA GLN A 215 33.27 -0.20 14.34
C GLN A 215 32.08 -1.18 14.36
N LYS A 216 30.90 -0.70 14.79
CA LYS A 216 29.67 -1.49 14.80
C LYS A 216 29.27 -2.04 13.42
N LYS A 217 29.67 -1.34 12.35
CA LYS A 217 29.49 -1.78 10.97
C LYS A 217 30.27 -3.06 10.65
N SER A 218 31.40 -3.34 11.32
CA SER A 218 32.24 -4.53 11.07
C SER A 218 31.77 -5.78 11.81
N GLU A 219 30.90 -5.66 12.81
CA GLU A 219 30.46 -6.75 13.70
C GLU A 219 29.13 -7.39 13.29
N HIS A 220 28.52 -6.96 12.18
CA HIS A 220 27.18 -7.43 11.81
C HIS A 220 27.19 -8.90 11.39
N ARG A 221 26.32 -9.66 12.05
CA ARG A 221 26.03 -11.08 11.77
C ARG A 221 25.70 -11.26 10.28
N GLY A 222 26.26 -12.29 9.67
CA GLY A 222 26.07 -12.57 8.25
C GLY A 222 24.59 -12.88 7.90
N ILE A 223 24.21 -12.65 6.65
CA ILE A 223 22.86 -12.90 6.10
C ILE A 223 22.36 -14.31 6.43
N ALA A 224 23.24 -15.30 6.50
CA ALA A 224 22.91 -16.69 6.81
C ALA A 224 22.33 -16.87 8.24
N SER A 225 22.78 -16.09 9.23
CA SER A 225 22.26 -16.19 10.61
C SER A 225 20.84 -15.61 10.72
N HIS A 226 20.56 -14.55 9.99
CA HIS A 226 19.19 -13.97 9.91
C HIS A 226 18.22 -14.91 9.18
N ALA A 227 18.67 -15.58 8.10
CA ALA A 227 17.84 -16.56 7.39
C ALA A 227 17.45 -17.73 8.29
N LYS A 228 18.39 -18.21 9.11
CA LYS A 228 18.12 -19.29 10.08
C LYS A 228 17.13 -18.85 11.15
N GLU A 229 17.28 -17.65 11.71
CA GLU A 229 16.37 -17.07 12.69
C GLU A 229 14.94 -16.93 12.14
N ILE A 230 14.79 -16.48 10.88
CA ILE A 230 13.50 -16.39 10.21
C ILE A 230 12.88 -17.79 10.03
N LEU A 231 13.65 -18.79 9.60
CA LEU A 231 13.14 -20.16 9.42
C LEU A 231 12.70 -20.78 10.75
N GLU A 232 13.45 -20.57 11.83
CA GLU A 232 13.08 -21.01 13.17
C GLU A 232 11.80 -20.31 13.66
N ALA A 233 11.67 -19.00 13.44
CA ALA A 233 10.49 -18.23 13.79
C ALA A 233 9.25 -18.66 13.00
N ILE A 234 9.39 -19.06 11.72
CA ILE A 234 8.30 -19.64 10.91
C ILE A 234 7.77 -20.92 11.56
N GLY A 235 8.66 -21.78 12.08
CA GLY A 235 8.27 -23.01 12.77
C GLY A 235 7.50 -22.78 14.07
N HIS A 236 7.72 -21.63 14.73
CA HIS A 236 7.12 -21.26 16.02
C HIS A 236 6.07 -20.14 15.91
N MET A 237 5.48 -19.95 14.73
CA MET A 237 4.47 -18.91 14.50
C MET A 237 3.29 -18.99 15.48
N PRO A 238 2.88 -17.88 16.13
CA PRO A 238 1.67 -17.79 16.95
C PRO A 238 0.41 -18.24 16.20
N ALA A 239 -0.55 -18.82 16.91
CA ALA A 239 -1.79 -19.31 16.32
C ALA A 239 -2.55 -18.21 15.55
N THR A 240 -2.67 -17.02 16.12
CA THR A 240 -3.28 -15.85 15.48
C THR A 240 -2.60 -15.51 14.15
N MET A 241 -1.27 -15.54 14.09
CA MET A 241 -0.52 -15.26 12.87
C MET A 241 -0.79 -16.31 11.79
N ARG A 242 -0.82 -17.60 12.14
CA ARG A 242 -1.18 -18.69 11.20
C ARG A 242 -2.61 -18.56 10.68
N GLN A 243 -3.54 -18.11 11.53
CA GLN A 243 -4.94 -17.88 11.14
C GLN A 243 -5.10 -16.64 10.25
N LEU A 244 -4.27 -15.60 10.43
CA LEU A 244 -4.26 -14.41 9.56
C LEU A 244 -3.65 -14.69 8.18
N ALA A 245 -2.77 -15.69 8.03
CA ALA A 245 -2.10 -15.97 6.76
C ALA A 245 -3.09 -16.16 5.58
N PRO A 246 -4.12 -17.03 5.66
CA PRO A 246 -5.08 -17.20 4.56
C PRO A 246 -5.98 -15.97 4.36
N VAL A 247 -6.26 -15.19 5.41
CA VAL A 247 -6.99 -13.91 5.28
C VAL A 247 -6.18 -12.92 4.46
N GLN A 248 -4.90 -12.75 4.80
CA GLN A 248 -4.00 -11.87 4.06
C GLN A 248 -3.80 -12.34 2.62
N LEU A 249 -3.57 -13.66 2.42
CA LEU A 249 -3.44 -14.24 1.08
C LEU A 249 -4.60 -13.82 0.17
N LEU A 250 -5.83 -14.03 0.62
CA LEU A 250 -7.03 -13.74 -0.19
C LEU A 250 -7.28 -12.24 -0.34
N THR A 251 -7.03 -11.45 0.70
CA THR A 251 -7.17 -9.99 0.65
C THR A 251 -6.23 -9.38 -0.39
N TRP A 252 -4.95 -9.75 -0.35
CA TRP A 252 -3.95 -9.22 -1.28
C TRP A 252 -4.11 -9.74 -2.71
N LEU A 253 -4.53 -11.01 -2.89
CA LEU A 253 -4.95 -11.52 -4.19
C LEU A 253 -6.12 -10.71 -4.76
N GLY A 254 -7.11 -10.38 -3.94
CA GLY A 254 -8.25 -9.58 -4.34
C GLY A 254 -7.86 -8.17 -4.79
N LEU A 255 -7.03 -7.50 -4.01
CA LEU A 255 -6.51 -6.17 -4.34
C LEU A 255 -5.62 -6.20 -5.57
N PHE A 256 -4.79 -7.22 -5.72
CA PHE A 256 -3.91 -7.37 -6.89
C PHE A 256 -4.72 -7.52 -8.18
N CYS A 257 -5.77 -8.33 -8.18
CA CYS A 257 -6.70 -8.44 -9.32
C CYS A 257 -7.31 -7.07 -9.68
N MET A 258 -7.70 -6.27 -8.70
CA MET A 258 -8.22 -4.92 -8.90
C MET A 258 -7.16 -4.01 -9.52
N TRP A 259 -5.97 -3.93 -8.96
CA TRP A 259 -4.91 -3.04 -9.45
C TRP A 259 -4.50 -3.37 -10.89
N LEU A 260 -4.43 -4.65 -11.23
CA LEU A 260 -4.05 -5.08 -12.57
C LEU A 260 -5.11 -4.80 -13.63
N TYR A 261 -6.38 -5.02 -13.29
CA TYR A 261 -7.42 -5.11 -14.31
C TYR A 261 -8.50 -4.05 -14.23
N PHE A 262 -8.68 -3.34 -13.11
CA PHE A 262 -9.82 -2.44 -12.95
C PHE A 262 -9.84 -1.29 -13.97
N PRO A 263 -8.78 -0.50 -14.22
CA PRO A 263 -8.84 0.59 -15.19
C PRO A 263 -9.15 0.09 -16.60
N VAL A 264 -8.60 -1.06 -16.97
CA VAL A 264 -8.81 -1.70 -18.27
C VAL A 264 -10.22 -2.29 -18.39
N ALA A 265 -10.75 -2.88 -17.30
CA ALA A 265 -12.12 -3.38 -17.26
C ALA A 265 -13.13 -2.22 -17.38
N VAL A 266 -12.89 -1.08 -16.74
CA VAL A 266 -13.71 0.12 -16.89
C VAL A 266 -13.75 0.56 -18.34
N ALA A 267 -12.60 0.65 -19.01
CA ALA A 267 -12.52 1.06 -20.40
C ALA A 267 -13.31 0.13 -21.34
N ARG A 268 -13.18 -1.18 -21.14
CA ARG A 268 -13.82 -2.16 -22.02
C ARG A 268 -15.29 -2.40 -21.71
N ASN A 269 -15.65 -2.51 -20.44
CA ASN A 269 -16.98 -2.97 -20.04
C ASN A 269 -17.95 -1.81 -19.74
N VAL A 270 -17.46 -0.69 -19.16
CA VAL A 270 -18.33 0.45 -18.82
C VAL A 270 -18.34 1.47 -19.96
N PHE A 271 -17.18 1.77 -20.56
CA PHE A 271 -17.10 2.65 -21.72
C PHE A 271 -17.33 1.95 -23.06
N GLY A 272 -17.34 0.63 -23.11
CA GLY A 272 -17.63 -0.17 -24.32
C GLY A 272 -16.50 -0.16 -25.36
N ALA A 273 -15.26 0.10 -24.96
CA ALA A 273 -14.14 0.15 -25.89
C ALA A 273 -13.73 -1.26 -26.37
N THR A 274 -13.87 -1.50 -27.67
CA THR A 274 -13.44 -2.77 -28.31
C THR A 274 -11.95 -2.77 -28.67
N ASP A 275 -11.44 -1.61 -29.10
CA ASP A 275 -10.04 -1.39 -29.48
C ASP A 275 -9.32 -0.55 -28.43
N GLN A 276 -8.18 -1.09 -27.94
CA GLN A 276 -7.29 -0.36 -27.00
C GLN A 276 -6.71 0.93 -27.60
N ASN A 277 -6.72 1.04 -28.91
CA ASN A 277 -6.26 2.20 -29.62
C ASN A 277 -7.33 3.29 -29.79
N SER A 278 -8.55 3.09 -29.33
CA SER A 278 -9.63 4.07 -29.46
C SER A 278 -9.56 5.20 -28.42
N PRO A 279 -10.05 6.42 -28.73
CA PRO A 279 -10.20 7.49 -27.72
C PRO A 279 -11.16 7.10 -26.57
N VAL A 280 -12.11 6.20 -26.84
CA VAL A 280 -13.06 5.70 -25.84
C VAL A 280 -12.30 4.88 -24.77
N TYR A 281 -11.38 4.03 -25.19
CA TYR A 281 -10.53 3.27 -24.28
C TYR A 281 -9.71 4.19 -23.37
N THR A 282 -9.04 5.19 -23.95
CA THR A 282 -8.25 6.17 -23.19
C THR A 282 -9.11 6.87 -22.13
N ARG A 283 -10.31 7.35 -22.50
CA ARG A 283 -11.25 7.98 -21.54
C ARG A 283 -11.69 7.03 -20.43
N GLY A 284 -11.89 5.74 -20.74
CA GLY A 284 -12.25 4.75 -19.75
C GLY A 284 -11.11 4.46 -18.76
N VAL A 285 -9.86 4.38 -19.24
CA VAL A 285 -8.67 4.24 -18.36
C VAL A 285 -8.48 5.46 -17.49
N GLU A 286 -8.62 6.67 -18.03
CA GLU A 286 -8.56 7.93 -17.26
C GLU A 286 -9.60 7.94 -16.14
N TRP A 287 -10.83 7.47 -16.42
CA TRP A 287 -11.88 7.34 -15.40
C TRP A 287 -11.56 6.28 -14.35
N GLY A 288 -10.92 5.19 -14.74
CA GLY A 288 -10.36 4.19 -13.83
C GLY A 288 -9.35 4.81 -12.85
N GLY A 289 -8.53 5.73 -13.34
CA GLY A 289 -7.61 6.52 -12.50
C GLY A 289 -8.35 7.42 -11.49
N VAL A 290 -9.46 8.07 -11.89
CA VAL A 290 -10.33 8.84 -10.97
C VAL A 290 -10.91 7.92 -9.89
N CYS A 291 -11.34 6.72 -10.27
CA CYS A 291 -11.83 5.70 -9.33
C CYS A 291 -10.73 5.30 -8.32
N PHE A 292 -9.48 5.18 -8.76
CA PHE A 292 -8.35 4.92 -7.86
C PHE A 292 -8.04 6.12 -6.96
N GLY A 293 -8.21 7.34 -7.44
CA GLY A 293 -8.20 8.53 -6.59
C GLY A 293 -9.30 8.48 -5.52
N MET A 294 -10.50 8.05 -5.88
CA MET A 294 -11.64 7.95 -4.95
C MET A 294 -11.37 6.94 -3.83
N TYR A 295 -10.93 5.71 -4.12
CA TYR A 295 -10.66 4.76 -3.06
C TYR A 295 -9.52 5.21 -2.13
N SER A 296 -8.51 5.91 -2.68
CA SER A 296 -7.41 6.48 -1.89
C SER A 296 -7.91 7.59 -0.95
N LEU A 297 -8.78 8.47 -1.44
CA LEU A 297 -9.42 9.51 -0.65
C LEU A 297 -10.27 8.93 0.47
N VAL A 298 -11.11 7.94 0.14
CA VAL A 298 -11.96 7.26 1.14
C VAL A 298 -11.11 6.52 2.17
N CYS A 299 -10.06 5.84 1.75
CA CYS A 299 -9.12 5.19 2.66
C CYS A 299 -8.57 6.20 3.69
N PHE A 300 -8.10 7.35 3.23
CA PHE A 300 -7.57 8.39 4.09
C PHE A 300 -8.64 8.88 5.07
N LEU A 301 -9.83 9.27 4.59
CA LEU A 301 -10.91 9.79 5.45
C LEU A 301 -11.43 8.73 6.43
N PHE A 302 -11.62 7.50 5.97
CA PHE A 302 -12.15 6.42 6.78
C PHE A 302 -11.18 5.96 7.88
N SER A 303 -9.88 6.15 7.67
CA SER A 303 -8.85 5.82 8.67
C SER A 303 -9.06 6.54 10.01
N PHE A 304 -9.69 7.72 10.01
CA PHE A 304 -10.05 8.44 11.24
C PHE A 304 -11.24 7.81 11.99
N PHE A 305 -12.15 7.13 11.29
CA PHE A 305 -13.32 6.47 11.88
C PHE A 305 -13.04 5.02 12.29
N LEU A 306 -12.01 4.41 11.71
CA LEU A 306 -11.70 3.01 11.91
C LEU A 306 -11.41 2.62 13.36
N PRO A 307 -10.70 3.42 14.19
CA PRO A 307 -10.51 3.12 15.62
C PRO A 307 -11.83 3.11 16.40
N ALA A 308 -12.76 4.01 16.09
CA ALA A 308 -14.08 4.06 16.72
C ALA A 308 -14.90 2.81 16.36
N LEU A 309 -14.88 2.40 15.09
CA LEU A 309 -15.53 1.17 14.62
C LEU A 309 -14.93 -0.06 15.33
N ALA A 310 -13.59 -0.15 15.40
CA ALA A 310 -12.90 -1.25 16.06
C ALA A 310 -13.22 -1.33 17.57
N LYS A 311 -13.40 -0.18 18.23
CA LYS A 311 -13.84 -0.12 19.64
C LYS A 311 -15.30 -0.57 19.82
N ALA A 312 -16.18 -0.28 18.85
CA ALA A 312 -17.60 -0.59 18.94
C ALA A 312 -17.90 -2.08 18.69
N VAL A 313 -17.24 -2.70 17.69
CA VAL A 313 -17.56 -4.08 17.26
C VAL A 313 -16.40 -5.07 17.42
N GLY A 314 -15.26 -4.63 17.93
CA GLY A 314 -14.01 -5.41 18.00
C GLY A 314 -13.22 -5.38 16.68
N ARG A 315 -11.88 -5.50 16.80
CA ARG A 315 -10.95 -5.39 15.65
C ARG A 315 -11.23 -6.41 14.55
N LYS A 316 -11.52 -7.65 14.93
CA LYS A 316 -11.84 -8.77 14.03
C LYS A 316 -13.08 -8.49 13.18
N HIS A 317 -14.18 -8.12 13.84
CA HIS A 317 -15.46 -7.86 13.16
C HIS A 317 -15.40 -6.57 12.33
N ALA A 318 -14.71 -5.53 12.81
CA ALA A 318 -14.46 -4.31 12.04
C ALA A 318 -13.72 -4.61 10.74
N HIS A 319 -12.65 -5.42 10.79
CA HIS A 319 -11.90 -5.81 9.58
C HIS A 319 -12.76 -6.62 8.61
N SER A 320 -13.50 -7.62 9.10
CA SER A 320 -14.44 -8.40 8.29
C SER A 320 -15.47 -7.53 7.57
N LEU A 321 -16.09 -6.59 8.30
CA LEU A 321 -17.09 -5.68 7.73
C LEU A 321 -16.48 -4.80 6.64
N CYS A 322 -15.29 -4.27 6.87
CA CYS A 322 -14.59 -3.47 5.88
C CYS A 322 -14.24 -4.30 4.63
N LEU A 323 -13.77 -5.54 4.79
CA LEU A 323 -13.50 -6.44 3.66
C LEU A 323 -14.77 -6.76 2.86
N LEU A 324 -15.92 -6.94 3.52
CA LEU A 324 -17.20 -7.12 2.84
C LEU A 324 -17.61 -5.88 2.05
N CYS A 325 -17.37 -4.66 2.57
CA CYS A 325 -17.59 -3.43 1.80
C CYS A 325 -16.74 -3.41 0.52
N GLY A 326 -15.45 -3.79 0.61
CA GLY A 326 -14.57 -3.91 -0.55
C GLY A 326 -15.02 -4.98 -1.54
N ALA A 327 -15.43 -6.14 -1.04
CA ALA A 327 -15.95 -7.23 -1.85
C ALA A 327 -17.21 -6.81 -2.63
N LEU A 328 -18.17 -6.17 -1.95
CA LEU A 328 -19.38 -5.63 -2.59
C LEU A 328 -19.01 -4.55 -3.62
N GLY A 329 -18.04 -3.68 -3.30
CA GLY A 329 -17.52 -2.69 -4.22
C GLY A 329 -17.01 -3.32 -5.52
N LEU A 330 -16.13 -4.31 -5.45
CA LEU A 330 -15.57 -4.95 -6.63
C LEU A 330 -16.60 -5.79 -7.41
N VAL A 331 -17.47 -6.52 -6.72
CA VAL A 331 -18.50 -7.35 -7.36
C VAL A 331 -19.56 -6.47 -8.02
N SER A 332 -19.92 -5.31 -7.45
CA SER A 332 -20.94 -4.42 -8.01
C SER A 332 -20.56 -3.87 -9.40
N VAL A 333 -19.27 -3.85 -9.75
CA VAL A 333 -18.81 -3.44 -11.09
C VAL A 333 -19.41 -4.31 -12.20
N ALA A 334 -19.83 -5.55 -11.88
CA ALA A 334 -20.48 -6.44 -12.83
C ALA A 334 -21.82 -5.89 -13.37
N VAL A 335 -22.54 -5.11 -12.57
CA VAL A 335 -23.89 -4.61 -12.89
C VAL A 335 -23.93 -3.11 -13.12
N ILE A 336 -22.82 -2.42 -12.89
CA ILE A 336 -22.71 -0.97 -13.05
C ILE A 336 -22.34 -0.64 -14.50
N HIS A 337 -23.22 0.14 -15.16
CA HIS A 337 -23.02 0.65 -16.51
C HIS A 337 -22.79 2.18 -16.52
N ASP A 338 -23.19 2.88 -15.46
CA ASP A 338 -22.90 4.31 -15.29
C ASP A 338 -21.52 4.50 -14.63
N LYS A 339 -20.64 5.21 -15.33
CA LYS A 339 -19.29 5.52 -14.84
C LYS A 339 -19.27 6.18 -13.46
N ASN A 340 -20.27 7.04 -13.13
CA ASN A 340 -20.30 7.75 -11.86
C ASN A 340 -20.60 6.83 -10.68
N LEU A 341 -21.39 5.77 -10.88
CA LEU A 341 -21.67 4.77 -9.85
C LEU A 341 -20.44 3.94 -9.48
N LEU A 342 -19.43 3.89 -10.34
CA LEU A 342 -18.15 3.27 -10.00
C LEU A 342 -17.43 3.95 -8.83
N LEU A 343 -17.68 5.24 -8.61
CA LEU A 343 -17.13 5.96 -7.46
C LEU A 343 -17.70 5.40 -6.15
N LEU A 344 -18.97 4.98 -6.14
CA LEU A 344 -19.58 4.32 -4.99
C LEU A 344 -18.97 2.93 -4.78
N SER A 345 -18.72 2.15 -5.84
CA SER A 345 -17.98 0.89 -5.76
C SER A 345 -16.61 1.09 -5.13
N MET A 346 -15.88 2.10 -5.55
CA MET A 346 -14.55 2.42 -5.03
C MET A 346 -14.57 2.97 -3.60
N THR A 347 -15.69 3.52 -3.15
CA THR A 347 -15.88 3.85 -1.71
C THR A 347 -15.77 2.59 -0.85
N GLY A 348 -16.45 1.51 -1.23
CA GLY A 348 -16.33 0.22 -0.53
C GLY A 348 -14.89 -0.32 -0.49
N VAL A 349 -14.18 -0.21 -1.62
CA VAL A 349 -12.76 -0.61 -1.71
C VAL A 349 -11.88 0.26 -0.80
N GLY A 350 -12.13 1.58 -0.74
CA GLY A 350 -11.38 2.50 0.12
C GLY A 350 -11.55 2.17 1.61
N ILE A 351 -12.76 1.79 2.03
CA ILE A 351 -13.06 1.31 3.39
C ILE A 351 -12.24 0.03 3.69
N ALA A 352 -12.24 -0.93 2.77
CA ALA A 352 -11.48 -2.16 2.92
C ALA A 352 -9.98 -1.89 3.00
N TRP A 353 -9.47 -1.00 2.15
CA TRP A 353 -8.05 -0.65 2.11
C TRP A 353 -7.58 0.00 3.41
N ALA A 354 -8.34 0.93 3.99
CA ALA A 354 -8.04 1.52 5.29
C ALA A 354 -7.88 0.46 6.39
N SER A 355 -8.78 -0.51 6.40
CA SER A 355 -8.74 -1.60 7.35
C SER A 355 -7.59 -2.58 7.11
N THR A 356 -7.29 -2.89 5.85
CA THR A 356 -6.19 -3.80 5.45
C THR A 356 -4.82 -3.26 5.87
N LEU A 357 -4.64 -1.95 5.83
CA LEU A 357 -3.39 -1.31 6.25
C LEU A 357 -3.17 -1.27 7.77
N SER A 358 -4.19 -1.53 8.59
CA SER A 358 -4.10 -1.30 10.03
C SER A 358 -4.59 -2.47 10.90
N MET A 359 -5.75 -3.04 10.61
CA MET A 359 -6.39 -4.03 11.50
C MET A 359 -5.62 -5.34 11.64
N PRO A 360 -5.12 -5.98 10.57
CA PRO A 360 -4.34 -7.21 10.71
C PRO A 360 -3.08 -7.02 11.56
N TYR A 361 -2.40 -5.88 11.41
CA TYR A 361 -1.23 -5.53 12.23
C TYR A 361 -1.61 -5.30 13.70
N SER A 362 -2.76 -4.66 13.95
CA SER A 362 -3.25 -4.41 15.30
C SER A 362 -3.64 -5.72 16.01
N VAL A 363 -4.30 -6.66 15.32
CA VAL A 363 -4.63 -7.99 15.86
C VAL A 363 -3.36 -8.79 16.11
N LEU A 364 -2.41 -8.79 15.17
CA LEU A 364 -1.15 -9.50 15.27
C LEU A 364 -0.31 -8.99 16.45
N ALA A 365 -0.16 -7.66 16.58
CA ALA A 365 0.65 -7.05 17.64
C ALA A 365 0.20 -7.47 19.06
N GLY A 366 -1.11 -7.72 19.25
CA GLY A 366 -1.65 -8.21 20.52
C GLY A 366 -1.29 -9.66 20.86
N SER A 367 -0.79 -10.43 19.88
CA SER A 367 -0.46 -11.86 20.03
C SER A 367 1.04 -12.15 20.01
N LEU A 368 1.90 -11.15 19.78
CA LEU A 368 3.33 -11.34 19.63
C LEU A 368 4.09 -11.20 20.95
N PRO A 369 5.10 -12.07 21.21
CA PRO A 369 6.06 -11.85 22.29
C PRO A 369 6.85 -10.55 22.03
N ALA A 370 6.99 -9.71 23.07
CA ALA A 370 7.67 -8.41 22.95
C ALA A 370 9.10 -8.52 22.42
N GLU A 371 9.82 -9.59 22.78
CA GLU A 371 11.22 -9.83 22.42
C GLU A 371 11.42 -10.15 20.91
N HIS A 372 10.41 -10.71 20.23
CA HIS A 372 10.49 -11.18 18.84
C HIS A 372 9.55 -10.46 17.89
N THR A 373 8.93 -9.36 18.33
CA THR A 373 7.94 -8.59 17.53
C THR A 373 8.49 -8.20 16.16
N GLY A 374 9.74 -7.75 16.07
CA GLY A 374 10.36 -7.33 14.80
C GLY A 374 10.47 -8.46 13.78
N VAL A 375 10.89 -9.66 14.21
CA VAL A 375 11.04 -10.83 13.34
C VAL A 375 9.66 -11.28 12.82
N TYR A 376 8.67 -11.37 13.70
CA TYR A 376 7.32 -11.78 13.30
C TYR A 376 6.63 -10.76 12.40
N MET A 377 6.83 -9.45 12.61
CA MET A 377 6.34 -8.41 11.70
C MET A 377 7.00 -8.51 10.31
N GLY A 378 8.29 -8.85 10.27
CA GLY A 378 8.99 -9.15 9.02
C GLY A 378 8.40 -10.36 8.30
N ILE A 379 8.14 -11.47 9.03
CA ILE A 379 7.49 -12.66 8.47
C ILE A 379 6.07 -12.34 7.99
N PHE A 380 5.34 -11.49 8.71
CA PHE A 380 4.00 -11.09 8.31
C PHE A 380 3.97 -10.35 6.96
N ASN A 381 5.04 -9.62 6.63
CA ASN A 381 5.18 -8.99 5.32
C ASN A 381 5.24 -10.02 4.17
N PHE A 382 5.71 -11.25 4.41
CA PHE A 382 5.63 -12.32 3.40
C PHE A 382 4.19 -12.68 3.04
N PHE A 383 3.23 -12.54 3.98
CA PHE A 383 1.81 -12.78 3.71
C PHE A 383 1.18 -11.71 2.81
N ILE A 384 1.89 -10.63 2.56
CA ILE A 384 1.54 -9.58 1.60
C ILE A 384 2.18 -9.87 0.25
N VAL A 385 3.48 -10.02 0.25
CA VAL A 385 4.28 -10.09 -0.98
C VAL A 385 4.17 -11.44 -1.68
N LEU A 386 4.11 -12.54 -0.93
CA LEU A 386 4.03 -13.88 -1.52
C LEU A 386 2.74 -14.10 -2.35
N PRO A 387 1.54 -13.69 -1.91
CA PRO A 387 0.33 -13.72 -2.74
C PRO A 387 0.47 -12.97 -4.06
N GLU A 388 1.09 -11.80 -4.05
CA GLU A 388 1.29 -11.00 -5.26
C GLU A 388 2.29 -11.66 -6.22
N ILE A 389 3.35 -12.30 -5.71
CA ILE A 389 4.29 -13.09 -6.51
C ILE A 389 3.56 -14.30 -7.12
N ILE A 390 2.80 -15.05 -6.33
CA ILE A 390 2.03 -16.21 -6.79
C ILE A 390 1.02 -15.77 -7.86
N ALA A 391 0.32 -14.65 -7.64
CA ALA A 391 -0.60 -14.10 -8.63
C ALA A 391 0.14 -13.68 -9.91
N SER A 392 1.28 -12.99 -9.79
CA SER A 392 2.06 -12.56 -10.95
C SER A 392 2.51 -13.74 -11.81
N LEU A 393 2.88 -14.86 -11.20
CA LEU A 393 3.36 -16.04 -11.91
C LEU A 393 2.22 -16.93 -12.42
N GLY A 394 1.12 -17.06 -11.67
CA GLY A 394 0.06 -18.04 -11.94
C GLY A 394 -1.24 -17.48 -12.50
N PHE A 395 -1.58 -16.22 -12.20
CA PHE A 395 -2.89 -15.68 -12.57
C PHE A 395 -3.06 -15.48 -14.09
N GLY A 396 -1.97 -15.38 -14.85
CA GLY A 396 -2.01 -15.38 -16.31
C GLY A 396 -2.62 -16.67 -16.87
N TRP A 397 -2.28 -17.83 -16.28
CA TRP A 397 -2.91 -19.11 -16.63
C TRP A 397 -4.42 -19.11 -16.32
N VAL A 398 -4.81 -18.57 -15.15
CA VAL A 398 -6.23 -18.43 -14.75
C VAL A 398 -6.96 -17.49 -15.73
N MET A 399 -6.35 -16.38 -16.12
CA MET A 399 -6.92 -15.45 -17.09
C MET A 399 -7.22 -16.13 -18.42
N ASN A 400 -6.29 -16.93 -18.93
CA ASN A 400 -6.43 -17.56 -20.23
C ASN A 400 -7.41 -18.76 -20.23
N HIS A 401 -7.31 -19.64 -19.22
CA HIS A 401 -8.04 -20.92 -19.22
C HIS A 401 -9.36 -20.90 -18.44
N VAL A 402 -9.48 -20.03 -17.44
CA VAL A 402 -10.68 -19.98 -16.57
C VAL A 402 -11.54 -18.75 -16.88
N LEU A 403 -10.91 -17.58 -17.04
CA LEU A 403 -11.61 -16.31 -17.20
C LEU A 403 -11.71 -15.85 -18.66
N ASN A 404 -11.24 -16.64 -19.62
CA ASN A 404 -11.28 -16.33 -21.07
C ASN A 404 -10.77 -14.90 -21.38
N ASN A 405 -9.72 -14.48 -20.70
CA ASN A 405 -9.13 -13.14 -20.80
C ASN A 405 -10.11 -11.98 -20.48
N ASN A 406 -11.18 -12.27 -19.74
CA ASN A 406 -12.15 -11.26 -19.31
C ASN A 406 -11.64 -10.48 -18.08
N ARG A 407 -11.29 -9.20 -18.28
CA ARG A 407 -10.74 -8.33 -17.23
C ARG A 407 -11.78 -8.04 -16.16
N LEU A 408 -13.05 -7.89 -16.52
CA LEU A 408 -14.12 -7.67 -15.54
C LEU A 408 -14.28 -8.91 -14.62
N ALA A 409 -14.19 -10.11 -15.18
CA ALA A 409 -14.24 -11.35 -14.40
C ALA A 409 -13.08 -11.43 -13.38
N ALA A 410 -11.90 -10.92 -13.74
CA ALA A 410 -10.77 -10.83 -12.80
C ALA A 410 -11.06 -9.85 -11.65
N VAL A 411 -11.67 -8.70 -11.92
CA VAL A 411 -12.08 -7.74 -10.87
C VAL A 411 -13.12 -8.35 -9.94
N ILE A 412 -14.12 -9.06 -10.50
CA ILE A 412 -15.15 -9.76 -9.72
C ILE A 412 -14.51 -10.87 -8.86
N ALA A 413 -13.58 -11.65 -9.42
CA ALA A 413 -12.83 -12.66 -8.67
C ALA A 413 -12.08 -12.03 -7.47
N GLY A 414 -11.52 -10.84 -7.67
CA GLY A 414 -10.93 -10.06 -6.59
C GLY A 414 -11.91 -9.75 -5.45
N GLY A 415 -13.15 -9.38 -5.79
CA GLY A 415 -14.23 -9.20 -4.81
C GLY A 415 -14.61 -10.48 -4.08
N VAL A 416 -14.66 -11.61 -4.81
CA VAL A 416 -14.93 -12.94 -4.21
C VAL A 416 -13.81 -13.32 -3.23
N PHE A 417 -12.54 -13.11 -3.58
CA PHE A 417 -11.42 -13.35 -2.66
C PHE A 417 -11.53 -12.51 -1.39
N MET A 418 -11.89 -11.23 -1.49
CA MET A 418 -12.11 -10.38 -0.32
C MET A 418 -13.29 -10.85 0.55
N ALA A 419 -14.38 -11.33 -0.05
CA ALA A 419 -15.51 -11.90 0.69
C ALA A 419 -15.09 -13.16 1.45
N LEU A 420 -14.33 -14.04 0.83
CA LEU A 420 -13.79 -15.24 1.48
C LEU A 420 -12.82 -14.86 2.60
N ALA A 421 -11.98 -13.85 2.41
CA ALA A 421 -11.11 -13.32 3.46
C ALA A 421 -11.91 -12.81 4.67
N ALA A 422 -13.01 -12.10 4.41
CA ALA A 422 -13.91 -11.61 5.47
C ALA A 422 -14.53 -12.76 6.28
N LEU A 423 -14.91 -13.85 5.63
CA LEU A 423 -15.42 -15.05 6.29
C LEU A 423 -14.34 -15.76 7.11
N LEU A 424 -13.13 -15.91 6.55
CA LEU A 424 -12.01 -16.53 7.26
C LEU A 424 -11.55 -15.71 8.46
N MET A 425 -11.69 -14.37 8.39
CA MET A 425 -11.34 -13.49 9.51
C MET A 425 -12.16 -13.82 10.77
N GLN A 426 -13.36 -14.38 10.64
CA GLN A 426 -14.17 -14.82 11.79
C GLN A 426 -13.52 -15.95 12.59
N ARG A 427 -12.62 -16.72 12.01
CA ARG A 427 -11.88 -17.80 12.68
C ARG A 427 -10.63 -17.32 13.41
N VAL A 428 -10.22 -16.08 13.18
CA VAL A 428 -9.03 -15.50 13.81
C VAL A 428 -9.31 -15.21 15.27
N VAL A 429 -8.44 -15.69 16.16
CA VAL A 429 -8.48 -15.36 17.58
C VAL A 429 -7.82 -14.00 17.78
N ASP A 430 -8.53 -13.06 18.39
CA ASP A 430 -8.05 -11.72 18.74
C ASP A 430 -7.80 -11.66 20.28
N PRO A 431 -6.55 -11.82 20.74
CA PRO A 431 -6.24 -11.84 22.18
C PRO A 431 -6.56 -10.52 22.90
N GLY A 432 -6.62 -9.40 22.16
CA GLY A 432 -6.94 -8.09 22.74
C GLY A 432 -8.44 -7.89 23.01
N ALA A 433 -9.31 -8.78 22.51
CA ALA A 433 -10.74 -8.72 22.80
C ALA A 433 -11.03 -9.27 24.21
N GLU A 434 -10.30 -10.29 24.65
CA GLU A 434 -10.47 -10.90 25.97
C GLU A 434 -10.10 -9.94 27.11
N VAL A 435 -9.05 -9.11 26.89
CA VAL A 435 -8.62 -8.11 27.89
C VAL A 435 -9.66 -6.98 28.08
N ILE A 436 -10.46 -6.68 27.05
CA ILE A 436 -11.50 -5.65 27.12
C ILE A 436 -12.74 -6.18 27.84
N GLU A 437 -13.07 -7.46 27.69
CA GLU A 437 -14.19 -8.11 28.40
C GLU A 437 -13.92 -8.26 29.90
N GLU A 438 -12.66 -8.56 30.30
CA GLU A 438 -12.27 -8.60 31.71
C GLU A 438 -12.14 -7.20 32.36
N ALA A 439 -11.94 -6.15 31.56
CA ALA A 439 -11.75 -4.77 32.05
C ALA A 439 -13.06 -3.96 32.17
N VAL A 440 -14.22 -4.52 31.82
CA VAL A 440 -15.51 -3.89 32.09
C VAL A 440 -15.91 -4.22 33.56
N PRO A 441 -15.77 -3.30 34.51
CA PRO A 441 -16.23 -3.55 35.85
C PRO A 441 -17.76 -3.75 35.79
N LEU A 442 -18.23 -4.84 36.35
CA LEU A 442 -19.66 -4.99 36.59
C LEU A 442 -20.18 -3.69 37.27
N PRO A 443 -21.30 -3.11 36.81
CA PRO A 443 -21.83 -1.90 37.43
C PRO A 443 -22.03 -2.17 38.93
N ALA A 444 -21.58 -1.22 39.73
CA ALA A 444 -21.59 -1.32 41.20
C ALA A 444 -22.95 -1.73 41.81
N ASP A 445 -24.01 -1.58 41.04
CA ASP A 445 -25.38 -1.98 41.41
C ASP A 445 -25.60 -3.51 41.43
N ALA A 446 -24.72 -4.30 40.79
CA ALA A 446 -24.81 -5.77 40.80
C ALA A 446 -24.29 -6.37 42.13
N GLU A 447 -23.31 -5.73 42.76
CA GLU A 447 -22.81 -6.15 44.09
C GLU A 447 -23.83 -5.86 45.22
N VAL A 448 -24.60 -4.78 45.09
CA VAL A 448 -25.63 -4.42 46.07
C VAL A 448 -26.80 -5.42 46.06
N LEU A 449 -27.14 -5.97 44.89
CA LEU A 449 -28.21 -6.97 44.76
C LEU A 449 -27.82 -8.36 45.30
N THR A 450 -26.51 -8.67 45.33
CA THR A 450 -26.01 -9.95 45.86
C THR A 450 -25.87 -9.90 47.39
N SER A 451 -25.58 -8.74 47.99
CA SER A 451 -25.48 -8.54 49.43
C SER A 451 -26.87 -8.50 50.12
N LEU A 452 -27.90 -8.08 49.41
CA LEU A 452 -29.28 -8.04 49.92
C LEU A 452 -29.99 -9.42 49.97
N LYS A 453 -29.42 -10.44 49.29
CA LYS A 453 -29.95 -11.83 49.31
C LYS A 453 -29.39 -12.70 50.46
N GLN A 454 -28.39 -12.24 51.19
CA GLN A 454 -27.87 -12.90 52.39
C GLN A 454 -28.42 -12.18 53.62
N GLY A 455 -29.65 -12.50 53.99
CA GLY A 455 -30.25 -12.06 55.25
C GLY A 455 -29.46 -12.58 56.48
N PRO A 456 -29.56 -11.92 57.64
CA PRO A 456 -28.76 -12.23 58.83
C PRO A 456 -29.04 -13.67 59.30
N ARG A 457 -28.00 -14.48 59.41
CA ARG A 457 -28.07 -15.76 60.14
C ARG A 457 -28.22 -15.45 61.61
N THR A 458 -29.42 -15.69 62.16
CA THR A 458 -29.69 -15.69 63.62
C THR A 458 -28.97 -16.91 64.19
N SER A 459 -28.09 -16.64 65.14
CA SER A 459 -27.55 -17.59 66.10
C SER A 459 -28.57 -17.88 67.18
#